data_b12222879725cc0ad743b8ded1749cfc
#
_entry.id   b12222879725cc0ad743b8ded1749cfc
#
_cell.length_a   1.000
_cell.length_b   1.000
_cell.length_c   1.000
_cell.angle_alpha   90.00
_cell.angle_beta   90.00
_cell.angle_gamma   90.00
#
_symmetry.space_group_name_H-M   'P 1'
#
loop_
_entity.id
_entity.type
_entity.pdbx_description
1 polymer ?
#
loop_
_entity_poly.entity_id
_entity_poly.type
_entity_poly.pdbx_seq_one_letter_code
_entity_poly.pdbx_strand_id
1 'polypeptide(L)'
;MLAEEAGTNEGSFPRPTFAESVAAVRKRKMEETQHLLGDTIRLSDNEWQSPSLLPGWTRAHVATHLARNADGLRRSVDAFLSGRSARMYASEMERQDEMERGSQRTGLDLQIDLDTSASQLNAVMNRLAASSEDDLAREVELRAGFHVPAWLIATARLNEVVLHHVDLGIGYSIDQVDDDIARWLLEWMVFRLDDRMDVPRLELQSTSGVRARIGGFGEPTVVSGADRFLLGWLTGRCDSSKLEGADQVVLPLVG
;
A
#
# COMPACT_ATOMS: atom_id res chain seq x y z
N MET A 1 -1.19 11.72 -44.99
CA MET A 1 -2.18 10.94 -44.24
C MET A 1 -1.36 9.94 -43.44
N LEU A 2 -0.83 10.39 -42.28
CA LEU A 2 -0.05 9.56 -41.34
C LEU A 2 -1.00 9.26 -40.18
N ALA A 3 -1.31 7.98 -40.00
CA ALA A 3 -2.11 7.52 -38.88
C ALA A 3 -1.24 7.67 -37.62
N GLU A 4 -1.69 8.49 -36.66
CA GLU A 4 -1.21 8.50 -35.30
C GLU A 4 -1.58 7.14 -34.69
N GLU A 5 -0.59 6.31 -34.45
CA GLU A 5 -0.72 5.18 -33.55
C GLU A 5 -0.86 5.73 -32.13
N ALA A 6 -2.10 5.75 -31.63
CA ALA A 6 -2.36 5.92 -30.22
C ALA A 6 -1.73 4.73 -29.48
N GLY A 7 -0.55 4.98 -28.90
CA GLY A 7 0.10 4.04 -28.00
C GLY A 7 -0.78 3.81 -26.79
N THR A 8 -1.55 2.73 -26.81
CA THR A 8 -2.18 2.19 -25.61
C THR A 8 -1.08 1.88 -24.62
N ASN A 9 -1.13 2.53 -23.47
CA ASN A 9 -0.27 2.24 -22.35
C ASN A 9 -0.66 0.85 -21.81
N GLU A 10 -0.17 -0.18 -22.50
CA GLU A 10 -0.15 -1.52 -21.93
C GLU A 10 0.92 -1.53 -20.84
N GLY A 11 0.58 -0.95 -19.69
CA GLY A 11 1.17 -1.28 -18.41
C GLY A 11 0.87 -2.74 -18.12
N SER A 12 1.39 -3.61 -18.98
CA SER A 12 1.36 -5.04 -18.76
C SER A 12 2.20 -5.30 -17.52
N PHE A 13 1.53 -5.41 -16.36
CA PHE A 13 2.13 -6.13 -15.25
C PHE A 13 2.65 -7.46 -15.82
N PRO A 14 3.97 -7.73 -15.74
CA PRO A 14 4.49 -9.01 -16.23
C PRO A 14 3.73 -10.08 -15.47
N ARG A 15 2.94 -10.84 -16.19
CA ARG A 15 2.19 -11.97 -15.65
C ARG A 15 3.16 -13.15 -15.46
N PRO A 16 3.68 -13.40 -14.25
CA PRO A 16 3.96 -14.77 -13.84
C PRO A 16 2.63 -15.51 -13.89
N THR A 17 2.61 -16.81 -13.84
CA THR A 17 1.31 -17.47 -13.76
C THR A 17 0.54 -16.76 -12.66
N PHE A 18 -0.60 -16.21 -12.96
CA PHE A 18 -1.38 -15.29 -12.13
C PHE A 18 -1.52 -15.81 -10.69
N ALA A 19 -1.75 -17.13 -10.54
CA ALA A 19 -1.86 -17.81 -9.26
C ALA A 19 -0.56 -17.78 -8.42
N GLU A 20 0.62 -17.94 -9.04
CA GLU A 20 1.92 -17.93 -8.32
C GLU A 20 2.26 -16.55 -7.79
N SER A 21 1.99 -15.49 -8.56
CA SER A 21 2.19 -14.12 -8.10
C SER A 21 1.29 -13.75 -6.93
N VAL A 22 0.00 -14.06 -7.03
CA VAL A 22 -0.97 -13.77 -5.97
C VAL A 22 -0.59 -14.54 -4.70
N ALA A 23 -0.16 -15.81 -4.82
CA ALA A 23 0.28 -16.62 -3.69
C ALA A 23 1.57 -16.05 -3.05
N ALA A 24 2.55 -15.61 -3.86
CA ALA A 24 3.79 -15.01 -3.38
C ALA A 24 3.53 -13.71 -2.62
N VAL A 25 2.74 -12.79 -3.17
CA VAL A 25 2.36 -11.53 -2.50
C VAL A 25 1.64 -11.82 -1.18
N ARG A 26 0.72 -12.78 -1.15
CA ARG A 26 0.02 -13.17 0.08
C ARG A 26 0.97 -13.71 1.15
N LYS A 27 1.96 -14.52 0.76
CA LYS A 27 2.99 -15.04 1.66
C LYS A 27 3.80 -13.88 2.25
N ARG A 28 4.33 -12.99 1.40
CA ARG A 28 5.12 -11.84 1.86
C ARG A 28 4.30 -10.88 2.74
N LYS A 29 3.03 -10.64 2.42
CA LYS A 29 2.13 -9.85 3.28
C LYS A 29 2.02 -10.46 4.69
N MET A 30 1.98 -11.78 4.81
CA MET A 30 1.95 -12.43 6.13
C MET A 30 3.28 -12.28 6.86
N GLU A 31 4.40 -12.48 6.17
CA GLU A 31 5.75 -12.33 6.72
C GLU A 31 5.99 -10.92 7.23
N GLU A 32 5.67 -9.88 6.42
CA GLU A 32 5.79 -8.49 6.83
C GLU A 32 4.83 -8.10 7.97
N THR A 33 3.64 -8.69 8.03
CA THR A 33 2.74 -8.50 9.17
C THR A 33 3.35 -9.08 10.45
N GLN A 34 3.95 -10.27 10.40
CA GLN A 34 4.60 -10.88 11.55
C GLN A 34 5.86 -10.11 11.97
N HIS A 35 6.61 -9.59 11.00
CA HIS A 35 7.77 -8.72 11.25
C HIS A 35 7.33 -7.46 12.03
N LEU A 36 6.33 -6.73 11.53
CA LEU A 36 5.76 -5.57 12.21
C LEU A 36 5.28 -5.91 13.63
N LEU A 37 4.54 -7.00 13.82
CA LEU A 37 4.07 -7.44 15.14
C LEU A 37 5.23 -7.77 16.08
N GLY A 38 6.29 -8.40 15.58
CA GLY A 38 7.51 -8.72 16.33
C GLY A 38 8.28 -7.48 16.78
N ASP A 39 8.35 -6.44 15.94
CA ASP A 39 9.04 -5.20 16.27
C ASP A 39 8.24 -4.33 17.25
N THR A 40 6.91 -4.38 17.17
CA THR A 40 6.03 -3.56 18.01
C THR A 40 5.74 -4.15 19.39
N ILE A 41 5.88 -5.48 19.59
CA ILE A 41 5.48 -6.15 20.84
C ILE A 41 6.22 -5.67 22.10
N ARG A 42 7.38 -5.06 21.94
CA ARG A 42 8.20 -4.54 23.05
C ARG A 42 8.03 -3.05 23.31
N LEU A 43 7.16 -2.36 22.56
CA LEU A 43 6.92 -0.94 22.79
C LEU A 43 6.12 -0.75 24.08
N SER A 44 6.63 0.09 24.96
CA SER A 44 5.91 0.57 26.13
C SER A 44 4.77 1.52 25.75
N ASP A 45 3.83 1.77 26.66
CA ASP A 45 2.73 2.72 26.46
C ASP A 45 3.24 4.11 26.07
N ASN A 46 4.34 4.57 26.68
CA ASN A 46 4.95 5.86 26.35
C ASN A 46 5.55 5.88 24.93
N GLU A 47 6.16 4.79 24.50
CA GLU A 47 6.70 4.67 23.14
C GLU A 47 5.60 4.63 22.11
N TRP A 48 4.45 3.99 22.40
CA TRP A 48 3.28 4.03 21.55
C TRP A 48 2.72 5.45 21.38
N GLN A 49 2.74 6.27 22.44
CA GLN A 49 2.27 7.64 22.38
C GLN A 49 3.32 8.64 21.84
N SER A 50 4.53 8.17 21.56
CA SER A 50 5.58 9.01 20.94
C SER A 50 5.25 9.29 19.47
N PRO A 51 5.74 10.42 18.90
CA PRO A 51 5.55 10.74 17.50
C PRO A 51 6.01 9.62 16.55
N SER A 52 5.24 9.37 15.50
CA SER A 52 5.65 8.58 14.36
C SER A 52 6.39 9.45 13.33
N LEU A 53 6.80 8.88 12.20
CA LEU A 53 7.35 9.67 11.08
C LEU A 53 6.27 10.42 10.30
N LEU A 54 5.00 10.12 10.51
CA LEU A 54 3.89 10.84 9.90
C LEU A 54 3.55 12.11 10.70
N PRO A 55 3.51 13.28 10.05
CA PRO A 55 3.18 14.52 10.72
C PRO A 55 1.84 14.47 11.47
N GLY A 56 1.85 14.82 12.75
CA GLY A 56 0.66 14.86 13.59
C GLY A 56 0.17 13.51 14.13
N TRP A 57 0.82 12.40 13.77
CA TRP A 57 0.46 11.06 14.23
C TRP A 57 1.47 10.51 15.23
N THR A 58 0.96 9.88 16.30
CA THR A 58 1.76 9.01 17.17
C THR A 58 1.85 7.59 16.57
N ARG A 59 2.72 6.76 17.12
CA ARG A 59 2.78 5.33 16.74
C ARG A 59 1.45 4.61 17.00
N ALA A 60 0.73 5.01 18.06
CA ALA A 60 -0.60 4.49 18.36
C ALA A 60 -1.63 4.83 17.25
N HIS A 61 -1.55 5.99 16.63
CA HIS A 61 -2.37 6.32 15.45
C HIS A 61 -2.04 5.42 14.27
N VAL A 62 -0.75 5.17 13.99
CA VAL A 62 -0.33 4.25 12.91
C VAL A 62 -0.84 2.83 13.17
N ALA A 63 -0.71 2.33 14.39
CA ALA A 63 -1.24 1.02 14.77
C ALA A 63 -2.76 0.92 14.60
N THR A 64 -3.49 1.93 15.09
CA THR A 64 -4.95 2.00 14.94
C THR A 64 -5.35 2.05 13.46
N HIS A 65 -4.63 2.83 12.65
CA HIS A 65 -4.85 2.88 11.21
C HIS A 65 -4.69 1.50 10.57
N LEU A 66 -3.61 0.80 10.86
CA LEU A 66 -3.35 -0.54 10.32
C LEU A 66 -4.44 -1.54 10.72
N ALA A 67 -4.91 -1.48 11.97
CA ALA A 67 -5.99 -2.34 12.44
C ALA A 67 -7.31 -2.01 11.73
N ARG A 68 -7.70 -0.74 11.65
CA ARG A 68 -8.94 -0.30 10.95
C ARG A 68 -8.89 -0.54 9.45
N ASN A 69 -7.72 -0.42 8.82
CA ASN A 69 -7.52 -0.78 7.43
C ASN A 69 -7.78 -2.28 7.21
N ALA A 70 -7.26 -3.14 8.10
CA ALA A 70 -7.53 -4.58 8.02
C ALA A 70 -9.03 -4.90 8.15
N ASP A 71 -9.72 -4.27 9.09
CA ASP A 71 -11.17 -4.44 9.26
C ASP A 71 -11.97 -3.95 8.05
N GLY A 72 -11.56 -2.82 7.47
CA GLY A 72 -12.17 -2.28 6.26
C GLY A 72 -12.03 -3.24 5.08
N LEU A 73 -10.80 -3.70 4.83
CA LEU A 73 -10.53 -4.69 3.77
C LEU A 73 -11.30 -6.00 4.02
N ARG A 74 -11.37 -6.48 5.25
CA ARG A 74 -12.15 -7.66 5.60
C ARG A 74 -13.62 -7.49 5.24
N ARG A 75 -14.23 -6.34 5.58
CA ARG A 75 -15.64 -6.04 5.21
C ARG A 75 -15.85 -6.05 3.70
N SER A 76 -14.95 -5.41 2.94
CA SER A 76 -15.03 -5.37 1.47
C SER A 76 -14.91 -6.78 0.87
N VAL A 77 -13.95 -7.59 1.34
CA VAL A 77 -13.77 -8.98 0.85
C VAL A 77 -14.95 -9.89 1.22
N ASP A 78 -15.46 -9.82 2.45
CA ASP A 78 -16.63 -10.61 2.86
C ASP A 78 -17.88 -10.24 2.05
N ALA A 79 -18.09 -8.97 1.76
CA ALA A 79 -19.18 -8.52 0.89
C ALA A 79 -19.01 -9.05 -0.53
N PHE A 80 -17.81 -8.91 -1.11
CA PHE A 80 -17.47 -9.40 -2.43
C PHE A 80 -17.74 -10.91 -2.57
N LEU A 81 -17.25 -11.73 -1.64
CA LEU A 81 -17.49 -13.18 -1.61
C LEU A 81 -18.97 -13.57 -1.46
N SER A 82 -19.78 -12.65 -0.92
CA SER A 82 -21.22 -12.82 -0.77
C SER A 82 -22.02 -12.19 -1.93
N GLY A 83 -21.37 -11.76 -3.02
CA GLY A 83 -22.01 -11.09 -4.15
C GLY A 83 -22.60 -9.72 -3.83
N ARG A 84 -22.12 -9.07 -2.77
CA ARG A 84 -22.55 -7.73 -2.32
C ARG A 84 -21.41 -6.72 -2.44
N SER A 85 -21.69 -5.44 -2.36
CA SER A 85 -20.72 -4.39 -2.15
C SER A 85 -20.77 -3.89 -0.72
N ALA A 86 -19.62 -3.47 -0.17
CA ALA A 86 -19.54 -2.78 1.11
C ALA A 86 -18.41 -1.76 1.06
N ARG A 87 -18.63 -0.62 1.69
CA ARG A 87 -17.57 0.38 1.87
C ARG A 87 -16.64 -0.03 2.99
N MET A 88 -15.36 0.26 2.86
CA MET A 88 -14.36 0.05 3.92
C MET A 88 -14.71 0.81 5.21
N TYR A 89 -15.25 2.02 5.07
CA TYR A 89 -15.69 2.89 6.17
C TYR A 89 -17.08 3.43 5.88
N ALA A 90 -17.91 3.62 6.89
CA ALA A 90 -19.25 4.17 6.70
C ALA A 90 -19.20 5.66 6.32
N SER A 91 -18.24 6.43 6.90
CA SER A 91 -17.93 7.81 6.53
C SER A 91 -16.48 8.16 6.89
N GLU A 92 -15.98 9.27 6.34
CA GLU A 92 -14.65 9.79 6.71
C GLU A 92 -14.62 10.30 8.16
N MET A 93 -15.71 10.88 8.64
CA MET A 93 -15.85 11.34 10.03
C MET A 93 -15.76 10.14 11.01
N GLU A 94 -16.49 9.06 10.73
CA GLU A 94 -16.45 7.86 11.58
C GLU A 94 -15.04 7.24 11.58
N ARG A 95 -14.39 7.20 10.43
CA ARG A 95 -12.99 6.75 10.33
C ARG A 95 -12.08 7.59 11.22
N GLN A 96 -12.20 8.92 11.17
CA GLN A 96 -11.39 9.82 11.99
C GLN A 96 -11.66 9.63 13.49
N ASP A 97 -12.93 9.52 13.89
CA ASP A 97 -13.32 9.26 15.27
C ASP A 97 -12.79 7.91 15.78
N GLU A 98 -12.81 6.87 14.94
CA GLU A 98 -12.21 5.57 15.26
C GLU A 98 -10.69 5.66 15.45
N MET A 99 -10.02 6.45 14.63
CA MET A 99 -8.59 6.70 14.73
C MET A 99 -8.23 7.38 16.05
N GLU A 100 -8.89 8.48 16.39
CA GLU A 100 -8.66 9.23 17.62
C GLU A 100 -8.92 8.36 18.87
N ARG A 101 -10.05 7.67 18.90
CA ARG A 101 -10.38 6.77 20.04
C ARG A 101 -9.42 5.59 20.14
N GLY A 102 -9.04 5.02 19.01
CA GLY A 102 -8.14 3.87 18.98
C GLY A 102 -6.74 4.22 19.46
N SER A 103 -6.23 5.39 19.10
CA SER A 103 -4.90 5.86 19.48
C SER A 103 -4.70 6.10 21.00
N GLN A 104 -5.78 6.20 21.75
CA GLN A 104 -5.76 6.41 23.22
C GLN A 104 -5.68 5.08 24.01
N ARG A 105 -5.63 3.94 23.34
CA ARG A 105 -5.55 2.61 23.98
C ARG A 105 -4.17 2.36 24.59
N THR A 106 -4.13 1.39 25.51
CA THR A 106 -2.85 0.88 26.03
C THR A 106 -2.05 0.17 24.94
N GLY A 107 -0.72 0.07 25.10
CA GLY A 107 0.13 -0.64 24.15
C GLY A 107 -0.28 -2.11 23.96
N LEU A 108 -0.71 -2.75 25.05
CA LEU A 108 -1.23 -4.13 24.97
C LEU A 108 -2.50 -4.20 24.12
N ASP A 109 -3.44 -3.28 24.29
CA ASP A 109 -4.69 -3.25 23.50
C ASP A 109 -4.41 -2.95 22.02
N LEU A 110 -3.46 -2.06 21.73
CA LEU A 110 -3.01 -1.77 20.36
C LEU A 110 -2.38 -3.00 19.70
N GLN A 111 -1.54 -3.73 20.43
CA GLN A 111 -0.91 -4.96 19.94
C GLN A 111 -1.94 -6.05 19.67
N ILE A 112 -2.89 -6.25 20.58
CA ILE A 112 -3.99 -7.21 20.41
C ILE A 112 -4.86 -6.84 19.21
N ASP A 113 -5.18 -5.56 19.03
CA ASP A 113 -6.00 -5.06 17.92
C ASP A 113 -5.29 -5.28 16.56
N LEU A 114 -3.99 -4.98 16.48
CA LEU A 114 -3.17 -5.24 15.29
C LEU A 114 -3.18 -6.74 14.90
N ASP A 115 -2.88 -7.62 15.86
CA ASP A 115 -2.82 -9.06 15.60
C ASP A 115 -4.19 -9.65 15.25
N THR A 116 -5.22 -9.30 16.01
CA THR A 116 -6.58 -9.83 15.80
C THR A 116 -7.15 -9.38 14.45
N SER A 117 -7.05 -8.10 14.11
CA SER A 117 -7.57 -7.57 12.85
C SER A 117 -6.83 -8.15 11.64
N ALA A 118 -5.49 -8.29 11.74
CA ALA A 118 -4.68 -8.92 10.69
C ALA A 118 -5.03 -10.40 10.50
N SER A 119 -5.24 -11.14 11.59
CA SER A 119 -5.62 -12.56 11.56
C SER A 119 -7.01 -12.75 10.96
N GLN A 120 -7.99 -11.92 11.32
CA GLN A 120 -9.33 -11.95 10.75
C GLN A 120 -9.34 -11.62 9.27
N LEU A 121 -8.59 -10.60 8.84
CA LEU A 121 -8.40 -10.30 7.42
C LEU A 121 -7.77 -11.48 6.69
N ASN A 122 -6.74 -12.10 7.26
CA ASN A 122 -6.08 -13.24 6.65
C ASN A 122 -7.03 -14.42 6.42
N ALA A 123 -7.96 -14.69 7.35
CA ALA A 123 -8.96 -15.74 7.21
C ALA A 123 -9.88 -15.52 5.98
N VAL A 124 -10.36 -14.29 5.75
CA VAL A 124 -11.20 -14.00 4.58
C VAL A 124 -10.40 -13.98 3.28
N MET A 125 -9.14 -13.55 3.32
CA MET A 125 -8.26 -13.60 2.15
C MET A 125 -7.90 -15.04 1.74
N ASN A 126 -7.86 -15.98 2.68
CA ASN A 126 -7.73 -17.40 2.36
C ASN A 126 -8.96 -17.93 1.58
N ARG A 127 -10.15 -17.45 1.95
CA ARG A 127 -11.38 -17.76 1.21
C ARG A 127 -11.37 -17.12 -0.18
N LEU A 128 -10.97 -15.86 -0.29
CA LEU A 128 -10.83 -15.15 -1.56
C LEU A 128 -9.87 -15.87 -2.51
N ALA A 129 -8.76 -16.37 -2.02
CA ALA A 129 -7.76 -17.07 -2.82
C ALA A 129 -8.23 -18.43 -3.38
N ALA A 130 -9.32 -18.97 -2.86
CA ALA A 130 -9.98 -20.17 -3.41
C ALA A 130 -10.99 -19.85 -4.51
N SER A 131 -11.20 -18.57 -4.85
CA SER A 131 -12.07 -18.14 -5.95
C SER A 131 -11.45 -18.43 -7.31
N SER A 132 -12.28 -18.46 -8.37
CA SER A 132 -11.80 -18.61 -9.75
C SER A 132 -10.98 -17.39 -10.20
N GLU A 133 -10.17 -17.53 -11.25
CA GLU A 133 -9.43 -16.41 -11.85
C GLU A 133 -10.40 -15.34 -12.36
N ASP A 134 -11.52 -15.71 -12.92
CA ASP A 134 -12.55 -14.77 -13.37
C ASP A 134 -13.14 -13.97 -12.20
N ASP A 135 -13.41 -14.62 -11.07
CA ASP A 135 -13.85 -13.90 -9.86
C ASP A 135 -12.76 -12.98 -9.31
N LEU A 136 -11.50 -13.42 -9.28
CA LEU A 136 -10.38 -12.60 -8.83
C LEU A 136 -10.11 -11.39 -9.74
N ALA A 137 -10.50 -11.45 -11.02
CA ALA A 137 -10.42 -10.33 -11.95
C ALA A 137 -11.54 -9.28 -11.74
N ARG A 138 -12.62 -9.61 -11.01
CA ARG A 138 -13.71 -8.66 -10.71
C ARG A 138 -13.25 -7.58 -9.72
N GLU A 139 -13.86 -6.41 -9.86
CA GLU A 139 -13.51 -5.25 -9.05
C GLU A 139 -14.10 -5.29 -7.64
N VAL A 140 -13.31 -4.81 -6.70
CA VAL A 140 -13.69 -4.54 -5.30
C VAL A 140 -13.46 -3.06 -5.03
N GLU A 141 -14.46 -2.41 -4.45
CA GLU A 141 -14.33 -1.02 -3.99
C GLU A 141 -13.47 -0.97 -2.71
N LEU A 142 -12.42 -0.20 -2.75
CA LEU A 142 -11.63 0.23 -1.61
C LEU A 142 -12.12 1.60 -1.11
N ARG A 143 -11.24 2.37 -0.45
CA ARG A 143 -11.61 3.68 0.07
C ARG A 143 -11.97 4.67 -1.05
N ALA A 144 -13.00 5.49 -0.80
CA ALA A 144 -13.36 6.66 -1.62
C ALA A 144 -13.67 6.35 -3.10
N GLY A 145 -14.28 5.21 -3.38
CA GLY A 145 -14.64 4.83 -4.75
C GLY A 145 -13.47 4.33 -5.60
N PHE A 146 -12.31 4.09 -4.99
CA PHE A 146 -11.19 3.48 -5.69
C PHE A 146 -11.44 1.98 -5.87
N HIS A 147 -11.52 1.53 -7.12
CA HIS A 147 -11.80 0.15 -7.48
C HIS A 147 -10.53 -0.57 -7.93
N VAL A 148 -10.37 -1.80 -7.48
CA VAL A 148 -9.24 -2.66 -7.86
C VAL A 148 -9.73 -4.06 -8.15
N PRO A 149 -9.07 -4.82 -9.06
CA PRO A 149 -9.30 -6.25 -9.16
C PRO A 149 -9.06 -6.95 -7.81
N ALA A 150 -9.89 -7.92 -7.46
CA ALA A 150 -9.84 -8.59 -6.16
C ALA A 150 -8.47 -9.21 -5.83
N TRP A 151 -7.72 -9.65 -6.85
CA TRP A 151 -6.37 -10.17 -6.69
C TRP A 151 -5.35 -9.13 -6.19
N LEU A 152 -5.58 -7.82 -6.39
CA LEU A 152 -4.71 -6.74 -5.89
C LEU A 152 -4.91 -6.41 -4.40
N ILE A 153 -5.94 -6.95 -3.74
CA ILE A 153 -6.19 -6.66 -2.31
C ILE A 153 -5.01 -7.08 -1.44
N ALA A 154 -4.35 -8.18 -1.79
CA ALA A 154 -3.14 -8.62 -1.07
C ALA A 154 -2.00 -7.60 -1.20
N THR A 155 -1.79 -7.05 -2.40
CA THR A 155 -0.79 -6.02 -2.67
C THR A 155 -1.15 -4.71 -1.96
N ALA A 156 -2.42 -4.29 -2.01
CA ALA A 156 -2.90 -3.13 -1.29
C ALA A 156 -2.62 -3.25 0.22
N ARG A 157 -2.87 -4.41 0.83
CA ARG A 157 -2.56 -4.63 2.25
C ARG A 157 -1.07 -4.72 2.53
N LEU A 158 -0.28 -5.33 1.66
CA LEU A 158 1.18 -5.37 1.78
C LEU A 158 1.75 -3.95 1.79
N ASN A 159 1.25 -3.08 0.89
CA ASN A 159 1.63 -1.67 0.85
C ASN A 159 1.37 -0.96 2.19
N GLU A 160 0.19 -1.13 2.78
CA GLU A 160 -0.14 -0.55 4.08
C GLU A 160 0.83 -1.04 5.18
N VAL A 161 1.07 -2.36 5.25
CA VAL A 161 1.92 -2.95 6.28
C VAL A 161 3.35 -2.43 6.16
N VAL A 162 3.95 -2.49 4.97
CA VAL A 162 5.35 -2.11 4.74
C VAL A 162 5.57 -0.62 4.96
N LEU A 163 4.76 0.24 4.34
CA LEU A 163 4.96 1.69 4.46
C LEU A 163 4.68 2.20 5.88
N HIS A 164 3.67 1.68 6.55
CA HIS A 164 3.38 2.09 7.91
C HIS A 164 4.30 1.44 8.96
N HIS A 165 4.96 0.32 8.63
CA HIS A 165 6.07 -0.16 9.45
C HIS A 165 7.24 0.84 9.44
N VAL A 166 7.58 1.39 8.27
CA VAL A 166 8.54 2.51 8.17
C VAL A 166 8.05 3.71 9.00
N ASP A 167 6.78 4.08 8.87
CA ASP A 167 6.20 5.25 9.54
C ASP A 167 6.21 5.16 11.08
N LEU A 168 6.23 3.97 11.66
CA LEU A 168 6.39 3.78 13.11
C LEU A 168 7.70 4.36 13.63
N GLY A 169 8.76 4.45 12.81
CA GLY A 169 10.06 5.01 13.21
C GLY A 169 10.73 4.21 14.34
N ILE A 170 10.67 2.88 14.28
CA ILE A 170 11.20 1.96 15.30
C ILE A 170 12.36 1.11 14.81
N GLY A 171 12.99 1.52 13.69
CA GLY A 171 14.20 0.88 13.15
C GLY A 171 14.01 0.25 11.77
N TYR A 172 12.78 -0.04 11.34
CA TYR A 172 12.52 -0.48 9.98
C TYR A 172 12.49 0.72 9.02
N SER A 173 13.13 0.59 7.86
CA SER A 173 13.27 1.69 6.89
C SER A 173 13.14 1.19 5.45
N ILE A 174 13.00 2.11 4.50
CA ILE A 174 12.93 1.81 3.07
C ILE A 174 14.15 1.00 2.57
N ASP A 175 15.33 1.22 3.14
CA ASP A 175 16.55 0.48 2.78
C ASP A 175 16.45 -1.02 3.09
N GLN A 176 15.58 -1.42 4.01
CA GLN A 176 15.38 -2.79 4.46
C GLN A 176 14.24 -3.52 3.73
N VAL A 177 13.50 -2.82 2.88
CA VAL A 177 12.44 -3.45 2.07
C VAL A 177 13.08 -4.40 1.05
N ASP A 178 12.68 -5.66 1.05
CA ASP A 178 13.17 -6.68 0.12
C ASP A 178 12.85 -6.32 -1.34
N ASP A 179 13.69 -6.75 -2.27
CA ASP A 179 13.61 -6.36 -3.69
C ASP A 179 12.31 -6.80 -4.35
N ASP A 180 11.80 -7.99 -4.04
CA ASP A 180 10.53 -8.50 -4.57
C ASP A 180 9.35 -7.65 -4.08
N ILE A 181 9.33 -7.32 -2.80
CA ILE A 181 8.32 -6.45 -2.20
C ILE A 181 8.41 -5.04 -2.80
N ALA A 182 9.61 -4.45 -2.84
CA ALA A 182 9.82 -3.13 -3.38
C ALA A 182 9.31 -2.99 -4.82
N ARG A 183 9.58 -4.01 -5.67
CA ARG A 183 9.09 -4.07 -7.03
C ARG A 183 7.56 -4.11 -7.09
N TRP A 184 6.89 -5.00 -6.36
CA TRP A 184 5.43 -5.09 -6.37
C TRP A 184 4.76 -3.82 -5.86
N LEU A 185 5.34 -3.19 -4.83
CA LEU A 185 4.81 -1.95 -4.30
C LEU A 185 5.08 -0.75 -5.22
N LEU A 186 6.19 -0.74 -5.95
CA LEU A 186 6.44 0.25 -7.01
C LEU A 186 5.39 0.10 -8.13
N GLU A 187 5.14 -1.12 -8.61
CA GLU A 187 4.11 -1.41 -9.61
C GLU A 187 2.71 -1.00 -9.09
N TRP A 188 2.41 -1.24 -7.81
CA TRP A 188 1.20 -0.77 -7.16
C TRP A 188 1.08 0.76 -7.15
N MET A 189 2.18 1.46 -6.86
CA MET A 189 2.19 2.92 -6.90
C MET A 189 2.02 3.45 -8.32
N VAL A 190 2.62 2.82 -9.31
CA VAL A 190 2.40 3.15 -10.73
C VAL A 190 0.91 3.05 -11.07
N PHE A 191 0.26 1.94 -10.71
CA PHE A 191 -1.18 1.75 -10.91
C PHE A 191 -2.02 2.83 -10.21
N ARG A 192 -1.65 3.24 -9.00
CA ARG A 192 -2.37 4.28 -8.23
C ARG A 192 -2.17 5.69 -8.73
N LEU A 193 -1.04 5.96 -9.37
CA LEU A 193 -0.64 7.30 -9.83
C LEU A 193 -0.81 7.49 -11.33
N ASP A 194 -1.30 6.48 -12.04
CA ASP A 194 -1.62 6.57 -13.45
C ASP A 194 -2.66 7.68 -13.66
N ASP A 195 -2.41 8.57 -14.62
CA ASP A 195 -3.26 9.71 -14.99
C ASP A 195 -3.66 10.68 -13.83
N ARG A 196 -2.99 10.61 -12.68
CA ARG A 196 -3.26 11.56 -11.57
C ARG A 196 -2.85 12.98 -11.95
N MET A 197 -3.84 13.87 -12.07
CA MET A 197 -3.65 15.26 -12.52
C MET A 197 -2.92 16.15 -11.50
N ASP A 198 -2.81 15.75 -10.25
CA ASP A 198 -2.07 16.44 -9.18
C ASP A 198 -0.61 15.94 -9.04
N VAL A 199 -0.21 14.95 -9.84
CA VAL A 199 1.15 14.41 -9.90
C VAL A 199 1.83 14.90 -11.18
N PRO A 200 3.08 15.41 -11.13
CA PRO A 200 3.83 15.77 -12.33
C PRO A 200 4.07 14.55 -13.22
N ARG A 201 4.15 14.77 -14.52
CA ARG A 201 4.40 13.67 -15.46
C ARG A 201 5.81 13.13 -15.31
N LEU A 202 5.93 11.86 -14.95
CA LEU A 202 7.20 11.18 -14.72
C LEU A 202 7.33 9.94 -15.61
N GLU A 203 8.54 9.68 -16.08
CA GLU A 203 8.97 8.41 -16.65
C GLU A 203 9.87 7.69 -15.65
N LEU A 204 9.35 6.66 -15.01
CA LEU A 204 10.08 5.89 -14.02
C LEU A 204 10.90 4.78 -14.71
N GLN A 205 12.16 4.66 -14.32
CA GLN A 205 13.08 3.63 -14.84
C GLN A 205 13.79 2.95 -13.69
N SER A 206 13.30 1.77 -13.28
CA SER A 206 13.93 1.05 -12.18
C SER A 206 15.08 0.16 -12.63
N THR A 207 15.97 -0.14 -11.67
CA THR A 207 17.09 -1.08 -11.90
C THR A 207 16.63 -2.52 -12.09
N SER A 208 15.42 -2.90 -11.61
CA SER A 208 14.82 -4.21 -11.85
C SER A 208 14.15 -4.35 -13.21
N GLY A 209 14.11 -3.25 -14.00
CA GLY A 209 13.51 -3.21 -15.32
C GLY A 209 12.06 -2.71 -15.36
N VAL A 210 11.47 -2.27 -14.27
CA VAL A 210 10.17 -1.58 -14.29
C VAL A 210 10.33 -0.26 -15.05
N ARG A 211 9.49 -0.05 -16.06
CA ARG A 211 9.40 1.18 -16.84
C ARG A 211 7.94 1.60 -16.88
N ALA A 212 7.65 2.81 -16.43
CA ALA A 212 6.28 3.28 -16.33
C ALA A 212 6.19 4.80 -16.51
N ARG A 213 5.04 5.27 -16.95
CA ARG A 213 4.66 6.67 -16.93
C ARG A 213 3.58 6.87 -15.89
N ILE A 214 3.70 7.94 -15.11
CA ILE A 214 2.71 8.33 -14.12
C ILE A 214 2.47 9.84 -14.18
N GLY A 215 1.38 10.28 -13.56
CA GLY A 215 1.04 11.71 -13.47
C GLY A 215 0.46 12.28 -14.75
N GLY A 216 -0.23 13.41 -14.60
CA GLY A 216 -1.05 14.00 -15.66
C GLY A 216 -0.60 15.38 -16.17
N PHE A 217 0.36 16.08 -15.52
CA PHE A 217 0.72 17.45 -15.92
C PHE A 217 2.22 17.65 -16.12
N GLY A 218 2.55 18.68 -16.92
CA GLY A 218 3.93 19.12 -17.20
C GLY A 218 4.65 18.28 -18.27
N GLU A 219 5.89 18.66 -18.53
CA GLU A 219 6.78 17.91 -19.39
C GLU A 219 7.28 16.65 -18.68
N PRO A 220 7.44 15.51 -19.36
CA PRO A 220 7.91 14.28 -18.74
C PRO A 220 9.32 14.45 -18.16
N THR A 221 9.49 14.09 -16.89
CA THR A 221 10.80 14.01 -16.25
C THR A 221 11.18 12.54 -16.05
N VAL A 222 12.35 12.14 -16.53
CA VAL A 222 12.85 10.79 -16.31
C VAL A 222 13.46 10.70 -14.92
N VAL A 223 12.99 9.73 -14.13
CA VAL A 223 13.54 9.44 -12.80
C VAL A 223 13.96 7.98 -12.74
N SER A 224 15.21 7.73 -12.36
CA SER A 224 15.75 6.37 -12.31
C SER A 224 16.42 6.02 -10.98
N GLY A 225 16.37 4.72 -10.62
CA GLY A 225 16.99 4.19 -9.41
C GLY A 225 16.49 2.81 -9.04
N ALA A 226 16.86 2.34 -7.85
CA ALA A 226 16.35 1.06 -7.33
C ALA A 226 14.88 1.17 -6.92
N ASP A 227 14.13 0.08 -7.07
CA ASP A 227 12.67 0.02 -6.80
C ASP A 227 12.30 0.59 -5.43
N ARG A 228 13.06 0.21 -4.39
CA ARG A 228 12.81 0.67 -3.02
C ARG A 228 12.97 2.18 -2.84
N PHE A 229 13.91 2.80 -3.56
CA PHE A 229 14.11 4.24 -3.49
C PHE A 229 13.10 5.00 -4.33
N LEU A 230 12.71 4.47 -5.49
CA LEU A 230 11.59 5.01 -6.26
C LEU A 230 10.29 4.93 -5.44
N LEU A 231 10.00 3.78 -4.82
CA LEU A 231 8.85 3.60 -3.93
C LEU A 231 8.89 4.59 -2.76
N GLY A 232 10.01 4.65 -2.05
CA GLY A 232 10.17 5.52 -0.88
C GLY A 232 9.99 6.99 -1.23
N TRP A 233 10.57 7.44 -2.34
CA TRP A 233 10.45 8.81 -2.82
C TRP A 233 9.03 9.15 -3.27
N LEU A 234 8.39 8.29 -4.07
CA LEU A 234 7.00 8.47 -4.51
C LEU A 234 6.02 8.57 -3.33
N THR A 235 6.34 7.92 -2.22
CA THR A 235 5.50 7.87 -1.03
C THR A 235 5.97 8.80 0.11
N GLY A 236 7.03 9.58 -0.12
CA GLY A 236 7.56 10.54 0.86
C GLY A 236 8.32 9.92 2.04
N ARG A 237 8.82 8.68 1.92
CA ARG A 237 9.56 7.94 2.96
C ARG A 237 11.08 8.00 2.79
N CYS A 238 11.56 8.53 1.69
CA CYS A 238 12.95 8.93 1.51
C CYS A 238 13.05 10.14 0.59
N ASP A 239 14.21 10.80 0.60
CA ASP A 239 14.53 11.90 -0.31
C ASP A 239 14.99 11.39 -1.69
N SER A 240 15.34 12.32 -2.59
CA SER A 240 15.78 12.02 -3.95
C SER A 240 17.25 11.63 -4.06
N SER A 241 18.03 11.65 -2.98
CA SER A 241 19.50 11.55 -3.01
C SER A 241 20.05 10.26 -3.63
N LYS A 242 19.23 9.20 -3.69
CA LYS A 242 19.59 7.90 -4.28
C LYS A 242 18.92 7.65 -5.65
N LEU A 243 18.37 8.72 -6.26
CA LEU A 243 17.69 8.68 -7.54
C LEU A 243 18.36 9.65 -8.52
N GLU A 244 18.33 9.32 -9.79
CA GLU A 244 18.75 10.22 -10.86
C GLU A 244 17.52 10.94 -11.43
N GLY A 245 17.63 12.24 -11.69
CA GLY A 245 16.59 13.06 -12.30
C GLY A 245 15.46 13.51 -11.37
N ALA A 246 15.50 13.20 -10.07
CA ALA A 246 14.44 13.51 -9.12
C ALA A 246 14.57 14.90 -8.43
N ASP A 247 15.72 15.56 -8.49
CA ASP A 247 16.07 16.74 -7.67
C ASP A 247 15.15 17.96 -7.84
N GLN A 248 14.54 18.11 -9.01
CA GLN A 248 13.67 19.25 -9.35
C GLN A 248 12.17 18.89 -9.24
N VAL A 249 11.85 17.66 -8.86
CA VAL A 249 10.47 17.16 -8.82
C VAL A 249 9.89 17.35 -7.43
N VAL A 250 8.75 18.03 -7.35
CA VAL A 250 7.95 18.15 -6.13
C VAL A 250 6.72 17.25 -6.26
N LEU A 251 6.61 16.30 -5.36
CA LEU A 251 5.48 15.38 -5.32
C LEU A 251 4.44 15.85 -4.30
N PRO A 252 3.14 15.68 -4.58
CA PRO A 252 2.11 15.81 -3.55
C PRO A 252 2.26 14.68 -2.51
N LEU A 253 1.76 14.90 -1.30
CA LEU A 253 1.64 13.80 -0.34
C LEU A 253 0.64 12.77 -0.88
N VAL A 254 1.14 11.57 -1.15
CA VAL A 254 0.33 10.43 -1.60
C VAL A 254 0.07 9.54 -0.39
N GLY A 255 -1.12 9.66 0.19
CA GLY A 255 -1.60 8.88 1.31
C GLY A 255 -2.74 7.94 0.92
#